data_04089ca47a6e7429b98ccb46e62e73b5
#
_entry.id   04089ca47a6e7429b98ccb46e62e73b5
#
_cell.length_a   1.000
_cell.length_b   1.000
_cell.length_c   1.000
_cell.angle_alpha   90.00
_cell.angle_beta   90.00
_cell.angle_gamma   90.00
#
_symmetry.space_group_name_H-M   'P 1'
#
loop_
_entity.id
_entity.type
_entity.pdbx_description
1 polymer ?
#
loop_
_entity_poly.entity_id
_entity_poly.type
_entity_poly.pdbx_seq_one_letter_code
_entity_poly.pdbx_strand_id
1 'polypeptide(L)'
;MKKIIFSLITLIHFGMQSQYTGQVLSSSSAGGNANSLGQLETLMGPISERASRDGDLIPNMSGSPYTSNQFQPGNVYYEDENTGKVYYRYNSYNQEIEIKQSNLKEEPIRGLGRDKKISLVSNDGKVLRFSTFIDKKGLTQNGYLTLLVEGDYAFYLRNTAKFTEGQKSPNSFVKATPPKFTQFSEYYLEVKGKNRVDEVEFKNKKFLKLLPDSVRSSTEAYLKKEKIKIKDLDDLKEVLQYLNTQ
;
A
#
# COMPACT_ATOMS: atom_id res chain seq x y z
N MET A 1 -50.96 62.67 21.42
CA MET A 1 -51.25 61.41 20.68
C MET A 1 -50.06 61.15 19.73
N LYS A 2 -49.13 60.27 20.13
CA LYS A 2 -47.96 59.90 19.34
C LYS A 2 -48.24 58.48 18.75
N LYS A 3 -48.30 58.42 17.42
CA LYS A 3 -48.46 57.14 16.71
C LYS A 3 -47.08 56.54 16.54
N ILE A 4 -46.88 55.32 17.11
CA ILE A 4 -45.68 54.52 16.91
C ILE A 4 -45.98 53.61 15.73
N ILE A 5 -45.15 53.79 14.65
CA ILE A 5 -45.20 52.91 13.46
C ILE A 5 -44.20 51.80 13.74
N PHE A 6 -44.71 50.57 13.87
CA PHE A 6 -43.90 49.32 13.95
C PHE A 6 -43.55 48.91 12.53
N SER A 7 -42.26 49.07 12.13
CA SER A 7 -41.75 48.57 10.86
C SER A 7 -41.34 47.10 11.03
N LEU A 8 -42.08 46.20 10.39
CA LEU A 8 -41.82 44.78 10.38
C LEU A 8 -40.74 44.50 9.29
N ILE A 9 -39.50 44.26 9.69
CA ILE A 9 -38.43 43.83 8.79
C ILE A 9 -38.53 42.33 8.63
N THR A 10 -39.00 41.88 7.45
CA THR A 10 -39.00 40.49 7.03
C THR A 10 -37.63 40.10 6.53
N LEU A 11 -36.89 39.32 7.30
CA LEU A 11 -35.64 38.76 6.91
C LEU A 11 -35.91 37.59 5.93
N ILE A 12 -35.66 37.79 4.66
CA ILE A 12 -35.72 36.74 3.65
C ILE A 12 -34.37 35.98 3.71
N HIS A 13 -34.43 34.76 4.27
CA HIS A 13 -33.30 33.84 4.19
C HIS A 13 -33.27 33.21 2.80
N PHE A 14 -32.33 33.63 1.95
CA PHE A 14 -31.94 32.91 0.77
C PHE A 14 -31.13 31.69 1.19
N GLY A 15 -31.80 30.55 1.31
CA GLY A 15 -31.12 29.28 1.39
C GLY A 15 -30.45 28.97 0.06
N MET A 16 -29.12 29.12 0.00
CA MET A 16 -28.33 28.55 -1.11
C MET A 16 -28.39 27.03 -1.00
N GLN A 17 -29.30 26.44 -1.71
CA GLN A 17 -29.29 25.01 -2.02
C GLN A 17 -28.18 24.81 -3.05
N SER A 18 -27.00 24.40 -2.58
CA SER A 18 -25.98 23.82 -3.44
C SER A 18 -26.54 22.49 -3.96
N GLN A 19 -27.14 22.54 -5.15
CA GLN A 19 -27.50 21.32 -5.87
C GLN A 19 -26.20 20.71 -6.39
N TYR A 20 -25.70 19.73 -5.64
CA TYR A 20 -24.74 18.78 -6.15
C TYR A 20 -25.47 17.91 -7.17
N THR A 21 -25.48 18.33 -8.42
CA THR A 21 -25.94 17.51 -9.53
C THR A 21 -24.90 16.42 -9.76
N GLY A 22 -24.96 15.36 -8.94
CA GLY A 22 -24.35 14.10 -9.30
C GLY A 22 -25.02 13.60 -10.56
N GLN A 23 -24.34 13.70 -11.68
CA GLN A 23 -24.75 12.98 -12.88
C GLN A 23 -24.71 11.49 -12.57
N VAL A 24 -25.85 10.94 -12.19
CA VAL A 24 -26.08 9.50 -12.26
C VAL A 24 -26.13 9.17 -13.74
N LEU A 25 -25.03 8.66 -14.30
CA LEU A 25 -25.03 8.03 -15.60
C LEU A 25 -25.99 6.84 -15.51
N SER A 26 -27.21 7.04 -16.03
CA SER A 26 -28.19 5.98 -16.18
C SER A 26 -27.61 4.94 -17.14
N SER A 27 -27.11 3.84 -16.60
CA SER A 27 -26.69 2.67 -17.35
C SER A 27 -27.92 1.91 -17.84
N SER A 28 -28.38 2.23 -19.03
CA SER A 28 -29.24 1.33 -19.79
C SER A 28 -28.39 0.61 -20.82
N SER A 29 -28.39 -0.70 -20.66
CA SER A 29 -28.02 -1.75 -21.61
C SER A 29 -26.58 -2.20 -21.76
N ALA A 30 -26.48 -3.50 -21.61
CA ALA A 30 -25.47 -4.46 -22.07
C ALA A 30 -24.26 -4.74 -21.16
N GLY A 31 -24.36 -5.83 -20.44
CA GLY A 31 -23.19 -6.67 -20.07
C GLY A 31 -22.31 -6.12 -18.95
N GLY A 32 -22.39 -6.74 -17.82
CA GLY A 32 -21.47 -6.86 -16.65
C GLY A 32 -20.25 -5.96 -16.41
N ASN A 33 -19.80 -5.16 -17.38
CA ASN A 33 -18.55 -4.40 -17.27
C ASN A 33 -18.70 -2.89 -17.00
N ALA A 34 -19.88 -2.30 -17.17
CA ALA A 34 -20.05 -0.84 -17.02
C ALA A 34 -20.04 -0.41 -15.54
N ASN A 35 -20.57 -1.24 -14.64
CA ASN A 35 -20.56 -0.96 -13.19
C ASN A 35 -19.16 -1.08 -12.60
N SER A 36 -18.36 -2.04 -13.04
CA SER A 36 -17.00 -2.26 -12.55
C SER A 36 -16.04 -1.13 -12.94
N LEU A 37 -16.16 -0.59 -14.16
CA LEU A 37 -15.34 0.55 -14.59
C LEU A 37 -15.66 1.82 -13.80
N GLY A 38 -16.95 2.10 -13.54
CA GLY A 38 -17.36 3.23 -12.71
C GLY A 38 -16.88 3.09 -11.26
N GLN A 39 -16.89 1.88 -10.71
CA GLN A 39 -16.40 1.59 -9.38
C GLN A 39 -14.87 1.76 -9.32
N LEU A 40 -14.14 1.23 -10.29
CA LEU A 40 -12.68 1.39 -10.38
C LEU A 40 -12.27 2.88 -10.41
N GLU A 41 -12.99 3.72 -11.16
CA GLU A 41 -12.75 5.17 -11.22
C GLU A 41 -12.84 5.83 -9.84
N THR A 42 -13.75 5.41 -8.98
CA THR A 42 -13.90 5.96 -7.62
C THR A 42 -12.76 5.56 -6.68
N LEU A 43 -12.06 4.46 -6.98
CA LEU A 43 -10.93 3.98 -6.19
C LEU A 43 -9.60 4.64 -6.60
N MET A 44 -9.59 5.44 -7.65
CA MET A 44 -8.40 6.11 -8.17
C MET A 44 -8.37 7.60 -7.82
N GLY A 45 -7.19 8.09 -7.47
CA GLY A 45 -6.94 9.50 -7.17
C GLY A 45 -5.68 10.04 -7.85
N PRO A 46 -5.33 11.32 -7.58
CA PRO A 46 -4.06 11.87 -8.05
C PRO A 46 -2.89 11.15 -7.37
N ILE A 47 -1.79 11.00 -8.12
CA ILE A 47 -0.52 10.56 -7.53
C ILE A 47 0.12 11.72 -6.74
N SER A 48 0.95 11.37 -5.75
CA SER A 48 1.74 12.35 -5.04
C SER A 48 2.68 13.09 -6.01
N GLU A 49 2.66 14.43 -5.98
CA GLU A 49 3.54 15.25 -6.84
C GLU A 49 5.04 14.93 -6.65
N ARG A 50 5.39 14.39 -5.50
CA ARG A 50 6.75 13.96 -5.18
C ARG A 50 7.23 12.84 -6.11
N ALA A 51 6.31 11.97 -6.55
CA ALA A 51 6.62 10.88 -7.48
C ALA A 51 7.01 11.36 -8.88
N SER A 52 6.33 12.40 -9.36
CA SER A 52 6.54 12.89 -10.74
C SER A 52 7.79 13.75 -10.91
N ARG A 53 8.31 14.34 -9.81
CA ARG A 53 9.47 15.24 -9.90
C ARG A 53 10.81 14.53 -9.79
N ASP A 54 10.89 13.45 -9.00
CA ASP A 54 12.18 12.85 -8.63
C ASP A 54 12.52 11.59 -9.45
N GLY A 55 11.54 10.97 -10.12
CA GLY A 55 11.73 9.66 -10.75
C GLY A 55 12.27 9.66 -12.18
N ASP A 56 11.89 10.63 -12.99
CA ASP A 56 12.09 10.57 -14.44
C ASP A 56 13.18 11.52 -15.00
N LEU A 57 13.72 12.46 -14.21
CA LEU A 57 14.46 13.61 -14.73
C LEU A 57 15.86 13.87 -14.14
N ILE A 58 16.37 13.06 -13.22
CA ILE A 58 17.72 13.28 -12.68
C ILE A 58 18.74 12.49 -13.49
N PRO A 59 19.56 13.16 -14.31
CA PRO A 59 20.62 12.49 -15.04
C PRO A 59 21.58 11.76 -14.10
N ASN A 60 21.97 10.54 -14.45
CA ASN A 60 22.92 9.71 -13.69
C ASN A 60 22.43 9.23 -12.32
N MET A 61 21.12 9.23 -12.05
CA MET A 61 20.57 8.65 -10.83
C MET A 61 20.79 7.13 -10.78
N SER A 62 21.15 6.61 -9.60
CA SER A 62 21.33 5.19 -9.33
C SER A 62 20.14 4.61 -8.57
N GLY A 63 19.73 3.40 -8.93
CA GLY A 63 18.57 2.73 -8.32
C GLY A 63 17.23 3.26 -8.84
N SER A 64 16.14 2.88 -8.18
CA SER A 64 14.77 3.22 -8.58
C SER A 64 13.88 3.43 -7.36
N PRO A 65 12.89 4.35 -7.42
CA PRO A 65 11.83 4.45 -6.41
C PRO A 65 10.83 3.29 -6.49
N TYR A 66 10.83 2.53 -7.58
CA TYR A 66 9.86 1.46 -7.87
C TYR A 66 10.42 0.08 -7.56
N THR A 67 9.55 -0.86 -7.18
CA THR A 67 9.89 -2.29 -7.13
C THR A 67 10.11 -2.87 -8.53
N SER A 68 9.40 -2.33 -9.52
CA SER A 68 9.57 -2.55 -10.95
C SER A 68 9.32 -1.23 -11.67
N ASN A 69 10.22 -0.86 -12.59
CA ASN A 69 10.03 0.36 -13.39
C ASN A 69 8.90 0.21 -14.44
N GLN A 70 8.55 -1.03 -14.77
CA GLN A 70 7.53 -1.33 -15.75
C GLN A 70 6.17 -1.51 -15.09
N PHE A 71 5.13 -0.99 -15.75
CA PHE A 71 3.75 -1.30 -15.40
C PHE A 71 3.43 -2.76 -15.71
N GLN A 72 2.89 -3.47 -14.74
CA GLN A 72 2.51 -4.88 -14.82
C GLN A 72 0.98 -5.03 -14.76
N PRO A 73 0.40 -6.01 -15.46
CA PRO A 73 -1.04 -6.22 -15.38
C PRO A 73 -1.46 -6.81 -14.03
N GLY A 74 -2.62 -6.39 -13.56
CA GLY A 74 -3.25 -6.87 -12.33
C GLY A 74 -4.74 -6.56 -12.31
N ASN A 75 -5.42 -7.01 -11.25
CA ASN A 75 -6.82 -6.74 -10.99
C ASN A 75 -6.97 -6.01 -9.66
N VAL A 76 -7.84 -5.01 -9.62
CA VAL A 76 -8.22 -4.30 -8.40
C VAL A 76 -9.50 -4.93 -7.86
N TYR A 77 -9.51 -5.15 -6.55
CA TYR A 77 -10.67 -5.64 -5.80
C TYR A 77 -11.07 -4.62 -4.75
N TYR A 78 -12.36 -4.44 -4.57
CA TYR A 78 -12.94 -3.75 -3.42
C TYR A 78 -13.67 -4.79 -2.58
N GLU A 79 -13.19 -5.05 -1.36
CA GLU A 79 -13.53 -6.24 -0.60
C GLU A 79 -13.22 -7.51 -1.42
N ASP A 80 -14.21 -8.30 -1.79
CA ASP A 80 -14.06 -9.50 -2.62
C ASP A 80 -14.54 -9.31 -4.07
N GLU A 81 -15.02 -8.11 -4.41
CA GLU A 81 -15.55 -7.81 -5.75
C GLU A 81 -14.44 -7.30 -6.67
N ASN A 82 -14.29 -7.96 -7.82
CA ASN A 82 -13.35 -7.53 -8.86
C ASN A 82 -13.87 -6.27 -9.57
N THR A 83 -13.21 -5.13 -9.36
CA THR A 83 -13.58 -3.84 -9.92
C THR A 83 -12.98 -3.58 -11.31
N GLY A 84 -11.97 -4.34 -11.72
CA GLY A 84 -11.42 -4.25 -13.06
C GLY A 84 -9.93 -4.55 -13.18
N LYS A 85 -9.51 -4.69 -14.45
CA LYS A 85 -8.11 -4.88 -14.82
C LYS A 85 -7.41 -3.53 -14.92
N VAL A 86 -6.16 -3.49 -14.46
CA VAL A 86 -5.28 -2.32 -14.51
C VAL A 86 -3.87 -2.73 -14.90
N TYR A 87 -3.08 -1.74 -15.27
CA TYR A 87 -1.61 -1.84 -15.28
C TYR A 87 -1.08 -1.07 -14.10
N TYR A 88 -0.26 -1.69 -13.26
CA TYR A 88 0.22 -1.09 -12.02
C TYR A 88 1.73 -1.17 -11.88
N ARG A 89 2.29 -0.27 -11.08
CA ARG A 89 3.63 -0.37 -10.50
C ARG A 89 3.59 0.15 -9.06
N TYR A 90 4.45 -0.37 -8.21
CA TYR A 90 4.54 0.07 -6.83
C TYR A 90 5.72 1.01 -6.62
N ASN A 91 5.41 2.23 -6.19
CA ASN A 91 6.38 3.24 -5.79
C ASN A 91 6.72 3.06 -4.31
N SER A 92 7.87 2.43 -4.03
CA SER A 92 8.35 2.16 -2.67
C SER A 92 8.78 3.43 -1.92
N TYR A 93 9.12 4.50 -2.63
CA TYR A 93 9.51 5.77 -2.03
C TYR A 93 8.31 6.55 -1.49
N ASN A 94 7.25 6.67 -2.28
CA ASN A 94 6.02 7.36 -1.90
C ASN A 94 5.02 6.45 -1.18
N GLN A 95 5.26 5.13 -1.17
CA GLN A 95 4.33 4.12 -0.66
C GLN A 95 2.98 4.21 -1.38
N GLU A 96 3.00 4.22 -2.72
CA GLU A 96 1.83 4.34 -3.58
C GLU A 96 1.81 3.24 -4.64
N ILE A 97 0.61 2.75 -4.95
CA ILE A 97 0.39 1.94 -6.14
C ILE A 97 -0.06 2.90 -7.25
N GLU A 98 0.78 3.05 -8.25
CA GLU A 98 0.48 3.81 -9.46
C GLU A 98 -0.20 2.89 -10.46
N ILE A 99 -1.30 3.37 -11.06
CA ILE A 99 -2.10 2.58 -12.00
C ILE A 99 -2.43 3.34 -13.28
N LYS A 100 -2.62 2.56 -14.35
CA LYS A 100 -3.14 2.97 -15.64
C LYS A 100 -4.24 2.00 -16.06
N GLN A 101 -5.24 2.46 -16.77
CA GLN A 101 -6.29 1.59 -17.34
C GLN A 101 -5.79 0.83 -18.56
N SER A 102 -4.93 1.45 -19.35
CA SER A 102 -4.23 0.84 -20.47
C SER A 102 -2.72 1.01 -20.38
N ASN A 103 -1.95 0.14 -21.05
CA ASN A 103 -0.47 0.24 -21.04
C ASN A 103 0.06 1.18 -22.12
N LEU A 104 -0.67 2.24 -22.42
CA LEU A 104 -0.24 3.27 -23.36
C LEU A 104 0.66 4.30 -22.67
N LYS A 105 1.59 4.89 -23.43
CA LYS A 105 2.52 5.89 -22.89
C LYS A 105 1.79 7.15 -22.43
N GLU A 106 0.79 7.56 -23.19
CA GLU A 106 0.01 8.77 -22.98
C GLU A 106 -1.10 8.60 -21.91
N GLU A 107 -1.34 7.36 -21.47
CA GLU A 107 -2.33 7.09 -20.43
C GLU A 107 -1.93 7.77 -19.11
N PRO A 108 -2.81 8.57 -18.50
CA PRO A 108 -2.51 9.25 -17.27
C PRO A 108 -2.26 8.25 -16.13
N ILE A 109 -1.23 8.51 -15.34
CA ILE A 109 -0.93 7.73 -14.14
C ILE A 109 -1.79 8.25 -13.00
N ARG A 110 -2.46 7.34 -12.30
CA ARG A 110 -3.30 7.62 -11.14
C ARG A 110 -2.87 6.77 -9.95
N GLY A 111 -3.14 7.24 -8.73
CA GLY A 111 -2.85 6.51 -7.50
C GLY A 111 -4.04 5.63 -7.11
N LEU A 112 -3.79 4.41 -6.67
CA LEU A 112 -4.81 3.57 -6.04
C LEU A 112 -5.12 4.10 -4.64
N GLY A 113 -6.39 4.14 -4.26
CA GLY A 113 -6.86 4.61 -2.97
C GLY A 113 -6.27 3.82 -1.79
N ARG A 114 -6.00 4.52 -0.69
CA ARG A 114 -5.44 3.93 0.54
C ARG A 114 -6.55 3.48 1.48
N ASP A 115 -7.24 2.42 1.11
CA ASP A 115 -8.32 1.82 1.90
C ASP A 115 -8.02 0.33 2.14
N LYS A 116 -8.29 -0.17 3.36
CA LYS A 116 -8.09 -1.58 3.74
C LYS A 116 -8.98 -2.56 2.97
N LYS A 117 -10.07 -2.06 2.40
CA LYS A 117 -10.99 -2.83 1.56
C LYS A 117 -10.48 -3.00 0.13
N ILE A 118 -9.45 -2.22 -0.24
CA ILE A 118 -8.87 -2.29 -1.57
C ILE A 118 -7.69 -3.26 -1.56
N SER A 119 -7.71 -4.20 -2.49
CA SER A 119 -6.57 -5.04 -2.80
C SER A 119 -6.25 -5.03 -4.28
N LEU A 120 -4.98 -5.20 -4.61
CA LEU A 120 -4.51 -5.38 -5.96
C LEU A 120 -3.88 -6.78 -6.06
N VAL A 121 -4.37 -7.56 -7.00
CA VAL A 121 -3.86 -8.91 -7.30
C VAL A 121 -3.15 -8.87 -8.63
N SER A 122 -1.85 -9.13 -8.62
CA SER A 122 -1.05 -9.22 -9.84
C SER A 122 -1.34 -10.51 -10.61
N ASN A 123 -0.97 -10.56 -11.88
CA ASN A 123 -1.15 -11.77 -12.68
C ASN A 123 -0.30 -12.97 -12.21
N ASP A 124 0.78 -12.71 -11.46
CA ASP A 124 1.61 -13.75 -10.82
C ASP A 124 1.09 -14.15 -9.42
N GLY A 125 -0.11 -13.70 -9.05
CA GLY A 125 -0.79 -14.08 -7.81
C GLY A 125 -0.37 -13.30 -6.56
N LYS A 126 0.49 -12.28 -6.67
CA LYS A 126 0.83 -11.43 -5.53
C LYS A 126 -0.33 -10.54 -5.16
N VAL A 127 -0.64 -10.46 -3.87
CA VAL A 127 -1.71 -9.63 -3.33
C VAL A 127 -1.11 -8.48 -2.55
N LEU A 128 -1.39 -7.24 -2.97
CA LEU A 128 -1.03 -6.02 -2.27
C LEU A 128 -2.26 -5.44 -1.59
N ARG A 129 -2.16 -5.17 -0.27
CA ARG A 129 -3.24 -4.58 0.55
C ARG A 129 -2.74 -3.40 1.35
N PHE A 130 -3.56 -2.36 1.47
CA PHE A 130 -3.27 -1.27 2.40
C PHE A 130 -3.59 -1.70 3.82
N SER A 131 -2.63 -1.60 4.73
CA SER A 131 -2.75 -2.14 6.09
C SER A 131 -2.17 -1.19 7.12
N THR A 132 -2.64 -1.33 8.38
CA THR A 132 -2.03 -0.73 9.56
C THR A 132 -1.16 -1.78 10.25
N PHE A 133 0.08 -1.43 10.57
CA PHE A 133 1.04 -2.33 11.19
C PHE A 133 1.90 -1.60 12.22
N ILE A 134 2.65 -2.35 13.01
CA ILE A 134 3.54 -1.83 14.07
C ILE A 134 4.97 -2.17 13.69
N ASP A 135 5.80 -1.13 13.60
CA ASP A 135 7.22 -1.28 13.30
C ASP A 135 8.03 -1.78 14.53
N LYS A 136 9.29 -2.15 14.32
CA LYS A 136 10.20 -2.62 15.38
C LYS A 136 10.46 -1.61 16.50
N LYS A 137 10.10 -0.33 16.31
CA LYS A 137 10.16 0.70 17.34
C LYS A 137 8.87 0.79 18.14
N GLY A 138 7.84 0.01 17.77
CA GLY A 138 6.51 0.03 18.38
C GLY A 138 5.61 1.14 17.86
N LEU A 139 5.96 1.79 16.75
CA LEU A 139 5.18 2.86 16.15
C LEU A 139 4.15 2.29 15.17
N THR A 140 2.92 2.79 15.27
CA THR A 140 1.86 2.45 14.31
C THR A 140 2.10 3.17 13.00
N GLN A 141 2.10 2.39 11.91
CA GLN A 141 2.32 2.84 10.55
C GLN A 141 1.17 2.38 9.66
N ASN A 142 1.01 3.04 8.52
CA ASN A 142 0.10 2.62 7.45
C ASN A 142 0.88 2.50 6.14
N GLY A 143 0.55 1.51 5.32
CA GLY A 143 1.20 1.31 4.03
C GLY A 143 0.73 0.05 3.32
N TYR A 144 1.24 -0.16 2.12
CA TYR A 144 0.94 -1.37 1.37
C TYR A 144 1.84 -2.52 1.80
N LEU A 145 1.21 -3.66 2.06
CA LEU A 145 1.86 -4.93 2.36
C LEU A 145 1.55 -5.92 1.24
N THR A 146 2.57 -6.68 0.83
CA THR A 146 2.42 -7.80 -0.10
C THR A 146 2.30 -9.09 0.69
N LEU A 147 1.21 -9.84 0.50
CA LEU A 147 1.02 -11.14 1.13
C LEU A 147 2.03 -12.17 0.58
N LEU A 148 2.76 -12.82 1.47
CA LEU A 148 3.72 -13.88 1.14
C LEU A 148 3.25 -15.26 1.58
N VAL A 149 2.58 -15.36 2.73
CA VAL A 149 2.00 -16.59 3.28
C VAL A 149 0.62 -16.25 3.80
N GLU A 150 -0.38 -17.00 3.38
CA GLU A 150 -1.75 -16.91 3.84
C GLU A 150 -1.99 -17.92 4.97
N GLY A 151 -2.92 -17.63 5.88
CA GLY A 151 -3.31 -18.52 6.96
C GLY A 151 -3.56 -17.80 8.28
N ASP A 152 -3.68 -18.57 9.36
CA ASP A 152 -3.85 -18.05 10.73
C ASP A 152 -2.62 -17.26 11.21
N TYR A 153 -1.47 -17.51 10.58
CA TYR A 153 -0.21 -16.77 10.70
C TYR A 153 0.13 -16.19 9.33
N ALA A 154 -0.57 -15.12 8.95
CA ALA A 154 -0.34 -14.46 7.67
C ALA A 154 0.95 -13.63 7.70
N PHE A 155 1.70 -13.69 6.61
CA PHE A 155 3.02 -13.09 6.54
C PHE A 155 3.13 -12.17 5.33
N TYR A 156 3.73 -11.01 5.56
CA TYR A 156 3.75 -9.93 4.59
C TYR A 156 5.14 -9.36 4.38
N LEU A 157 5.35 -8.84 3.18
CA LEU A 157 6.50 -8.03 2.77
C LEU A 157 6.08 -6.58 2.60
N ARG A 158 6.84 -5.66 3.14
CA ARG A 158 6.79 -4.24 2.83
C ARG A 158 8.07 -3.82 2.12
N ASN A 159 7.93 -3.20 0.95
CA ASN A 159 9.05 -2.58 0.26
C ASN A 159 9.03 -1.08 0.50
N THR A 160 10.19 -0.53 0.87
CA THR A 160 10.40 0.90 1.05
C THR A 160 11.62 1.35 0.26
N ALA A 161 11.70 2.62 -0.10
CA ALA A 161 12.89 3.19 -0.72
C ALA A 161 13.29 4.48 -0.02
N LYS A 162 14.59 4.72 0.06
CA LYS A 162 15.16 5.97 0.56
C LYS A 162 15.92 6.66 -0.57
N PHE A 163 15.61 7.93 -0.76
CA PHE A 163 16.38 8.80 -1.63
C PHE A 163 17.56 9.41 -0.86
N THR A 164 18.72 9.41 -1.47
CA THR A 164 19.93 10.08 -1.00
C THR A 164 20.41 11.03 -2.08
N GLU A 165 20.53 12.30 -1.73
CA GLU A 165 20.99 13.34 -2.65
C GLU A 165 22.43 13.07 -3.10
N GLY A 166 22.71 13.43 -4.33
CA GLY A 166 24.05 13.40 -4.85
C GLY A 166 24.91 14.53 -4.25
N GLN A 167 26.22 14.31 -4.24
CA GLN A 167 27.19 15.31 -3.81
C GLN A 167 28.05 15.74 -4.98
N LYS A 168 28.18 17.06 -5.19
CA LYS A 168 29.13 17.61 -6.16
C LYS A 168 30.56 17.34 -5.70
N SER A 169 31.45 17.15 -6.66
CA SER A 169 32.89 17.08 -6.37
C SER A 169 33.36 18.36 -5.65
N PRO A 170 33.91 18.27 -4.43
CA PRO A 170 34.44 19.43 -3.72
C PRO A 170 35.76 19.93 -4.31
N ASN A 171 36.47 19.09 -5.05
CA ASN A 171 37.73 19.40 -5.74
C ASN A 171 38.02 18.37 -6.84
N SER A 172 39.12 18.57 -7.61
CA SER A 172 39.50 17.71 -8.74
C SER A 172 39.89 16.26 -8.35
N PHE A 173 40.14 15.99 -7.08
CA PHE A 173 40.59 14.68 -6.60
C PHE A 173 39.44 13.80 -6.06
N VAL A 174 38.30 14.40 -5.75
CA VAL A 174 37.15 13.69 -5.21
C VAL A 174 36.05 13.61 -6.27
N LYS A 175 35.65 12.40 -6.65
CA LYS A 175 34.57 12.20 -7.61
C LYS A 175 33.21 12.64 -7.02
N ALA A 176 32.37 13.25 -7.85
CA ALA A 176 30.98 13.50 -7.53
C ALA A 176 30.25 12.18 -7.24
N THR A 177 29.34 12.20 -6.26
CA THR A 177 28.49 11.05 -5.97
C THR A 177 27.10 11.31 -6.57
N PRO A 178 26.59 10.44 -7.44
CA PRO A 178 25.26 10.62 -8.02
C PRO A 178 24.17 10.42 -6.97
N PRO A 179 22.97 11.03 -7.16
CA PRO A 179 21.81 10.75 -6.34
C PRO A 179 21.39 9.28 -6.48
N LYS A 180 20.82 8.72 -5.40
CA LYS A 180 20.56 7.28 -5.32
C LYS A 180 19.26 6.96 -4.60
N PHE A 181 18.47 6.03 -5.16
CA PHE A 181 17.46 5.28 -4.43
C PHE A 181 18.05 3.97 -3.89
N THR A 182 17.76 3.69 -2.62
CA THR A 182 18.11 2.43 -1.97
C THR A 182 16.83 1.76 -1.50
N GLN A 183 16.59 0.52 -1.96
CA GLN A 183 15.44 -0.29 -1.58
C GLN A 183 15.70 -1.03 -0.27
N PHE A 184 14.63 -1.19 0.52
CA PHE A 184 14.63 -1.95 1.76
C PHE A 184 13.39 -2.85 1.79
N SER A 185 13.55 -4.03 2.40
CA SER A 185 12.48 -4.98 2.65
C SER A 185 12.28 -5.15 4.14
N GLU A 186 11.05 -5.03 4.59
CA GLU A 186 10.60 -5.23 5.96
C GLU A 186 9.53 -6.31 5.95
N TYR A 187 9.46 -7.11 7.00
CA TYR A 187 8.58 -8.26 7.06
C TYR A 187 7.66 -8.16 8.27
N TYR A 188 6.42 -8.59 8.10
CA TYR A 188 5.38 -8.44 9.10
C TYR A 188 4.59 -9.72 9.27
N LEU A 189 4.18 -10.01 10.51
CA LEU A 189 3.36 -11.14 10.90
C LEU A 189 2.02 -10.65 11.44
N GLU A 190 0.95 -11.19 10.90
CA GLU A 190 -0.39 -11.09 11.43
C GLU A 190 -0.78 -12.43 12.05
N VAL A 191 -1.21 -12.41 13.30
CA VAL A 191 -1.71 -13.60 14.00
C VAL A 191 -3.21 -13.47 14.14
N LYS A 192 -3.96 -14.42 13.62
CA LYS A 192 -5.41 -14.46 13.69
C LYS A 192 -5.91 -14.26 15.13
N GLY A 193 -6.87 -13.37 15.28
CA GLY A 193 -7.44 -13.02 16.59
C GLY A 193 -6.67 -11.95 17.36
N LYS A 194 -5.47 -11.53 16.93
CA LYS A 194 -4.74 -10.43 17.60
C LYS A 194 -5.08 -9.02 17.08
N ASN A 195 -5.77 -8.90 15.93
CA ASN A 195 -6.03 -7.62 15.26
C ASN A 195 -4.79 -6.70 15.15
N ARG A 196 -3.63 -7.30 14.95
CA ARG A 196 -2.35 -6.63 14.99
C ARG A 196 -1.37 -7.27 14.02
N VAL A 197 -0.68 -6.44 13.26
CA VAL A 197 0.36 -6.82 12.31
C VAL A 197 1.69 -6.26 12.84
N ASP A 198 2.63 -7.11 13.19
CA ASP A 198 3.89 -6.74 13.84
C ASP A 198 5.10 -6.99 12.95
N GLU A 199 6.09 -6.07 12.96
CA GLU A 199 7.36 -6.27 12.25
C GLU A 199 8.13 -7.46 12.83
N VAL A 200 8.64 -8.31 11.94
CA VAL A 200 9.40 -9.52 12.28
C VAL A 200 10.89 -9.26 12.14
N GLU A 201 11.64 -9.55 13.18
CA GLU A 201 13.09 -9.66 13.11
C GLU A 201 13.50 -11.13 12.88
N PHE A 202 14.45 -11.39 11.98
CA PHE A 202 15.00 -12.74 11.70
C PHE A 202 15.88 -13.25 12.84
N LYS A 203 15.25 -13.57 13.96
CA LYS A 203 15.87 -14.13 15.17
C LYS A 203 14.84 -14.96 15.92
N ASN A 204 15.14 -16.24 16.20
CA ASN A 204 14.22 -17.15 16.91
C ASN A 204 13.56 -16.50 18.13
N LYS A 205 14.36 -15.93 19.05
CA LYS A 205 13.85 -15.32 20.28
C LYS A 205 12.90 -14.15 20.04
N LYS A 206 13.13 -13.36 18.97
CA LYS A 206 12.28 -12.21 18.63
C LYS A 206 10.99 -12.67 17.98
N PHE A 207 11.07 -13.61 17.05
CA PHE A 207 9.92 -14.21 16.39
C PHE A 207 8.98 -14.89 17.40
N LEU A 208 9.51 -15.74 18.29
CA LEU A 208 8.71 -16.43 19.30
C LEU A 208 7.93 -15.47 20.22
N LYS A 209 8.43 -14.25 20.47
CA LYS A 209 7.70 -13.23 21.26
C LYS A 209 6.45 -12.70 20.57
N LEU A 210 6.37 -12.79 19.25
CA LEU A 210 5.20 -12.37 18.48
C LEU A 210 4.06 -13.41 18.55
N LEU A 211 4.39 -14.65 18.85
CA LEU A 211 3.42 -15.75 18.91
C LEU A 211 2.60 -15.73 20.21
N PRO A 212 1.35 -16.21 20.19
CA PRO A 212 0.56 -16.50 21.39
C PRO A 212 1.26 -17.53 22.27
N ASP A 213 1.04 -17.46 23.58
CA ASP A 213 1.63 -18.39 24.54
C ASP A 213 1.26 -19.85 24.25
N SER A 214 0.03 -20.07 23.75
CA SER A 214 -0.49 -21.40 23.40
C SER A 214 0.37 -22.17 22.40
N VAL A 215 1.01 -21.48 21.44
CA VAL A 215 1.82 -22.11 20.37
C VAL A 215 3.33 -21.83 20.51
N ARG A 216 3.72 -20.92 21.41
CA ARG A 216 5.12 -20.52 21.56
C ARG A 216 6.03 -21.68 21.95
N SER A 217 5.62 -22.49 22.93
CA SER A 217 6.42 -23.61 23.43
C SER A 217 6.55 -24.72 22.38
N SER A 218 5.49 -25.06 21.66
CA SER A 218 5.53 -26.07 20.58
C SER A 218 6.41 -25.60 19.42
N THR A 219 6.29 -24.29 19.05
CA THR A 219 7.14 -23.69 18.01
C THR A 219 8.63 -23.69 18.44
N GLU A 220 8.93 -23.37 19.70
CA GLU A 220 10.31 -23.43 20.20
C GLU A 220 10.86 -24.86 20.16
N ALA A 221 10.06 -25.85 20.52
CA ALA A 221 10.44 -27.28 20.43
C ALA A 221 10.69 -27.69 18.97
N TYR A 222 9.83 -27.27 18.03
CA TYR A 222 10.00 -27.49 16.60
C TYR A 222 11.31 -26.90 16.09
N LEU A 223 11.58 -25.61 16.36
CA LEU A 223 12.83 -24.94 15.98
C LEU A 223 14.07 -25.66 16.48
N LYS A 224 14.03 -26.20 17.72
CA LYS A 224 15.14 -26.98 18.31
C LYS A 224 15.30 -28.34 17.65
N LYS A 225 14.19 -29.05 17.42
CA LYS A 225 14.17 -30.39 16.80
C LYS A 225 14.73 -30.34 15.40
N GLU A 226 14.22 -29.42 14.57
CA GLU A 226 14.64 -29.27 13.16
C GLU A 226 15.94 -28.45 13.02
N LYS A 227 16.51 -27.95 14.13
CA LYS A 227 17.73 -27.13 14.17
C LYS A 227 17.63 -25.83 13.34
N ILE A 228 16.42 -25.29 13.22
CA ILE A 228 16.16 -24.06 12.44
C ILE A 228 16.65 -22.85 13.22
N LYS A 229 17.45 -22.02 12.54
CA LYS A 229 17.87 -20.70 13.02
C LYS A 229 17.34 -19.69 12.01
N ILE A 230 16.30 -18.95 12.36
CA ILE A 230 15.69 -17.93 11.51
C ILE A 230 16.73 -16.83 11.22
N LYS A 231 17.27 -16.80 10.01
CA LYS A 231 18.25 -15.85 9.51
C LYS A 231 17.76 -15.13 8.25
N ASP A 232 16.90 -15.78 7.50
CA ASP A 232 16.40 -15.32 6.21
C ASP A 232 14.92 -15.66 6.04
N LEU A 233 14.39 -15.33 4.86
CA LEU A 233 13.00 -15.47 4.52
C LEU A 233 12.57 -16.94 4.41
N ASP A 234 13.44 -17.81 3.93
CA ASP A 234 13.10 -19.21 3.67
C ASP A 234 12.98 -19.99 4.99
N ASP A 235 13.91 -19.77 5.93
CA ASP A 235 13.80 -20.28 7.31
C ASP A 235 12.45 -19.90 7.94
N LEU A 236 12.06 -18.63 7.77
CA LEU A 236 10.82 -18.13 8.37
C LEU A 236 9.57 -18.71 7.71
N LYS A 237 9.57 -18.86 6.38
CA LYS A 237 8.46 -19.50 5.66
C LYS A 237 8.24 -20.94 6.10
N GLU A 238 9.32 -21.70 6.33
CA GLU A 238 9.24 -23.07 6.84
C GLU A 238 8.53 -23.13 8.20
N VAL A 239 8.90 -22.23 9.12
CA VAL A 239 8.26 -22.12 10.43
C VAL A 239 6.78 -21.69 10.32
N LEU A 240 6.46 -20.79 9.41
CA LEU A 240 5.08 -20.35 9.18
C LEU A 240 4.22 -21.45 8.54
N GLN A 241 4.78 -22.27 7.66
CA GLN A 241 4.10 -23.44 7.14
C GLN A 241 3.75 -24.41 8.28
N TYR A 242 4.73 -24.72 9.15
CA TYR A 242 4.46 -25.53 10.35
C TYR A 242 3.32 -24.95 11.19
N LEU A 243 3.35 -23.65 11.50
CA LEU A 243 2.33 -22.98 12.31
C LEU A 243 0.93 -23.01 11.67
N ASN A 244 0.83 -22.87 10.36
CA ASN A 244 -0.45 -22.90 9.64
C ASN A 244 -1.01 -24.31 9.41
N THR A 245 -0.27 -25.38 9.75
CA THR A 245 -0.71 -26.77 9.67
C THR A 245 -1.11 -27.36 11.03
N GLN A 246 -0.95 -26.61 12.14
CA GLN A 246 -1.36 -27.03 13.48
C GLN A 246 -2.83 -26.67 13.75
#